data_d4fa96454f4e58f95dc0ed1ae018ae76
#
_entry.id   d4fa96454f4e58f95dc0ed1ae018ae76
#
_cell.length_a   1.000
_cell.length_b   1.000
_cell.length_c   1.000
_cell.angle_alpha   90.00
_cell.angle_beta   90.00
_cell.angle_gamma   90.00
#
_symmetry.space_group_name_H-M   'P 1'
#
loop_
_entity.id
_entity.type
_entity.pdbx_description
1 polymer ?
#
loop_
_entity_poly.entity_id
_entity_poly.type
_entity_poly.pdbx_seq_one_letter_code
_entity_poly.pdbx_strand_id
1 'polypeptide(L)'
;MKDYSATRCLAALCLAGLLAACAHAPQKTAPVAAPPPPPPPPQEQPAPVPPPPPVILPQAPRTYVVKKGDTLWGISSMYLQDPWRWPDIWYANPAIKNPHLIYPGDELMFGYINGRPTLTVIRNGKLVTEATEATNLPTNLPVEKIEPEIRYTTLNQAIPTISLNAIRQFLTGTRVVSKGELDHAGYLMRAVNDSPIIGLGGEAYARDLKQADGNRFNLYRLGQEYVDPDSGKGLGYQATYIGDGSVERWGDPSKVILTSVAQEALPGDRFLPVVAEQLNQNYLPHPPAKPFTGDIIAVLGGDLVIGQYDVVVLDRGTDAGLDAGTVLGIFSRTRKVSDPYAFDGLSGSVKLPGEREGTLLVFRAYNKVSYGLVMVATKEIKILDTVDNP
;
A
#
# COMPACT_ATOMS: atom_id res chain seq x y z
N MET A 1 5.70 46.64 48.69
CA MET A 1 4.67 47.51 49.29
C MET A 1 3.31 46.90 49.00
N LYS A 2 2.72 46.43 50.08
CA LYS A 2 1.31 46.31 50.46
C LYS A 2 0.51 45.33 49.67
N ASP A 3 0.15 44.23 50.17
CA ASP A 3 -0.50 43.74 51.42
C ASP A 3 -2.01 43.58 51.29
N TYR A 4 -2.43 42.40 51.77
CA TYR A 4 -3.58 42.01 52.56
C TYR A 4 -4.92 41.85 51.80
N SER A 5 -5.81 40.95 52.12
CA SER A 5 -6.03 40.17 53.34
C SER A 5 -7.11 39.12 53.11
N ALA A 6 -6.96 38.06 53.85
CA ALA A 6 -7.96 37.03 54.16
C ALA A 6 -9.11 37.55 55.01
N THR A 7 -10.28 36.93 54.98
CA THR A 7 -11.16 36.89 56.17
C THR A 7 -12.00 35.61 56.23
N ARG A 8 -11.82 34.88 57.30
CA ARG A 8 -12.62 33.79 57.90
C ARG A 8 -13.85 34.34 58.62
N CYS A 9 -14.90 33.49 58.75
CA CYS A 9 -15.83 33.43 59.94
C CYS A 9 -16.73 32.20 59.68
N LEU A 10 -16.66 31.11 60.33
CA LEU A 10 -16.93 30.65 61.68
C LEU A 10 -18.41 30.73 62.12
N ALA A 11 -18.99 29.55 62.28
CA ALA A 11 -19.83 28.99 63.35
C ALA A 11 -21.14 29.65 63.78
N ALA A 12 -22.17 28.84 63.87
CA ALA A 12 -22.88 28.62 65.12
C ALA A 12 -23.91 27.48 65.07
N LEU A 13 -23.77 26.59 66.00
CA LEU A 13 -24.69 25.54 66.43
C LEU A 13 -26.02 26.15 66.90
N CYS A 14 -27.16 25.48 66.66
CA CYS A 14 -28.27 25.42 67.61
C CYS A 14 -28.98 24.06 67.52
N LEU A 15 -28.91 23.37 68.61
CA LEU A 15 -29.54 22.11 68.98
C LEU A 15 -30.94 22.46 69.56
N ALA A 16 -32.02 21.84 69.03
CA ALA A 16 -33.26 21.68 69.78
C ALA A 16 -34.05 20.51 69.16
N GLY A 17 -34.12 19.44 69.91
CA GLY A 17 -35.00 18.31 69.66
C GLY A 17 -36.45 18.63 69.99
N LEU A 18 -37.33 17.83 69.43
CA LEU A 18 -38.59 17.39 70.07
C LEU A 18 -39.26 16.30 69.25
N LEU A 19 -39.64 15.26 69.96
CA LEU A 19 -40.40 14.09 69.60
C LEU A 19 -41.75 14.46 68.97
N ALA A 20 -42.18 13.70 67.92
CA ALA A 20 -43.58 13.24 67.85
C ALA A 20 -43.83 12.26 66.63
N ALA A 21 -44.32 11.14 67.03
CA ALA A 21 -45.41 10.39 66.45
C ALA A 21 -45.26 9.72 65.02
N CYS A 22 -45.26 8.42 65.06
CA CYS A 22 -45.56 7.53 63.96
C CYS A 22 -46.92 7.81 63.32
N ALA A 23 -46.90 8.13 62.05
CA ALA A 23 -48.05 7.94 61.16
C ALA A 23 -47.63 7.11 59.97
N HIS A 24 -48.04 5.84 59.96
CA HIS A 24 -47.89 4.95 58.81
C HIS A 24 -48.81 5.48 57.71
N ALA A 25 -48.23 6.08 56.69
CA ALA A 25 -48.93 6.28 55.40
C ALA A 25 -48.74 5.00 54.54
N PRO A 26 -49.81 4.51 53.90
CA PRO A 26 -49.68 3.36 53.02
C PRO A 26 -48.80 3.70 51.82
N GLN A 27 -47.67 2.95 51.66
CA GLN A 27 -46.86 2.98 50.45
C GLN A 27 -47.71 2.58 49.26
N LYS A 28 -47.99 3.56 48.38
CA LYS A 28 -48.42 3.26 47.01
C LYS A 28 -47.29 2.49 46.32
N THR A 29 -47.49 1.22 46.14
CA THR A 29 -46.64 0.39 45.26
C THR A 29 -46.61 1.05 43.88
N ALA A 30 -45.44 1.53 43.47
CA ALA A 30 -45.19 2.00 42.10
C ALA A 30 -45.47 0.80 41.12
N PRO A 31 -46.06 1.03 39.97
CA PRO A 31 -46.25 -0.01 38.97
C PRO A 31 -44.87 -0.56 38.60
N VAL A 32 -44.72 -1.88 38.70
CA VAL A 32 -43.52 -2.58 38.20
C VAL A 32 -43.41 -2.26 36.69
N ALA A 33 -42.36 -1.59 36.29
CA ALA A 33 -42.10 -1.31 34.88
C ALA A 33 -42.03 -2.63 34.13
N ALA A 34 -42.82 -2.75 33.06
CA ALA A 34 -42.76 -3.89 32.18
C ALA A 34 -41.34 -4.10 31.68
N PRO A 35 -40.82 -5.35 31.55
CA PRO A 35 -39.50 -5.60 31.01
C PRO A 35 -39.38 -4.99 29.62
N PRO A 36 -38.22 -4.40 29.27
CA PRO A 36 -38.01 -3.82 27.94
C PRO A 36 -38.29 -4.90 26.88
N PRO A 37 -38.85 -4.52 25.73
CA PRO A 37 -39.06 -5.45 24.63
C PRO A 37 -37.73 -6.08 24.21
N PRO A 38 -37.71 -7.35 23.80
CA PRO A 38 -36.49 -8.00 23.33
C PRO A 38 -35.91 -7.19 22.16
N PRO A 39 -34.55 -7.12 22.06
CA PRO A 39 -33.93 -6.44 20.94
C PRO A 39 -34.42 -7.04 19.61
N PRO A 40 -34.64 -6.19 18.58
CA PRO A 40 -35.06 -6.70 17.27
C PRO A 40 -34.02 -7.73 16.78
N PRO A 41 -34.46 -8.79 16.09
CA PRO A 41 -33.53 -9.77 15.55
C PRO A 41 -32.49 -9.06 14.66
N PRO A 42 -31.23 -9.55 14.65
CA PRO A 42 -30.20 -8.98 13.79
C PRO A 42 -30.74 -8.91 12.36
N GLN A 43 -30.78 -7.72 11.79
CA GLN A 43 -31.12 -7.58 10.38
C GLN A 43 -30.04 -8.34 9.62
N GLU A 44 -30.40 -9.42 8.95
CA GLU A 44 -29.52 -10.09 7.98
C GLU A 44 -29.11 -9.02 6.96
N GLN A 45 -27.84 -8.62 7.01
CA GLN A 45 -27.26 -7.80 5.96
C GLN A 45 -27.42 -8.57 4.66
N PRO A 46 -27.99 -7.98 3.60
CA PRO A 46 -28.08 -8.65 2.32
C PRO A 46 -26.69 -9.14 1.93
N ALA A 47 -26.61 -10.42 1.56
CA ALA A 47 -25.35 -11.03 1.11
C ALA A 47 -24.74 -10.13 0.01
N PRO A 48 -23.43 -9.86 0.04
CA PRO A 48 -22.79 -9.03 -0.95
C PRO A 48 -23.09 -9.58 -2.34
N VAL A 49 -23.66 -8.75 -3.21
CA VAL A 49 -23.95 -9.10 -4.60
C VAL A 49 -22.60 -9.47 -5.25
N PRO A 50 -22.47 -10.67 -5.84
CA PRO A 50 -21.23 -11.06 -6.49
C PRO A 50 -20.90 -10.05 -7.59
N PRO A 51 -19.61 -9.67 -7.75
CA PRO A 51 -19.21 -8.73 -8.79
C PRO A 51 -19.62 -9.28 -10.18
N PRO A 52 -19.97 -8.40 -11.13
CA PRO A 52 -20.31 -8.83 -12.48
C PRO A 52 -19.13 -9.59 -13.10
N PRO A 53 -19.39 -10.56 -14.01
CA PRO A 53 -18.30 -11.31 -14.65
C PRO A 53 -17.36 -10.39 -15.42
N PRO A 54 -16.06 -10.75 -15.57
CA PRO A 54 -15.10 -9.95 -16.34
C PRO A 54 -15.51 -9.86 -17.81
N VAL A 55 -15.31 -8.68 -18.39
CA VAL A 55 -15.61 -8.42 -19.81
C VAL A 55 -14.42 -8.90 -20.66
N ILE A 56 -14.70 -9.89 -21.54
CA ILE A 56 -13.72 -10.45 -22.44
C ILE A 56 -13.64 -9.61 -23.71
N LEU A 57 -12.41 -9.36 -24.20
CA LEU A 57 -12.18 -8.62 -25.44
C LEU A 57 -12.58 -9.49 -26.65
N PRO A 58 -13.23 -8.92 -27.69
CA PRO A 58 -13.64 -9.66 -28.88
C PRO A 58 -12.46 -10.31 -29.64
N GLN A 59 -11.28 -9.70 -29.55
CA GLN A 59 -10.04 -10.16 -30.19
C GLN A 59 -9.18 -11.08 -29.31
N ALA A 60 -9.70 -11.54 -28.16
CA ALA A 60 -8.96 -12.40 -27.25
C ALA A 60 -8.43 -13.65 -27.98
N PRO A 61 -7.12 -13.97 -27.91
CA PRO A 61 -6.56 -15.11 -28.57
C PRO A 61 -7.05 -16.42 -27.92
N ARG A 62 -7.26 -17.47 -28.71
CA ARG A 62 -7.63 -18.78 -28.17
C ARG A 62 -6.48 -19.48 -27.45
N THR A 63 -5.26 -19.26 -27.94
CA THR A 63 -4.04 -19.82 -27.36
C THR A 63 -2.95 -18.77 -27.34
N TYR A 64 -2.10 -18.82 -26.30
CA TYR A 64 -0.94 -17.95 -26.18
C TYR A 64 0.22 -18.70 -25.53
N VAL A 65 1.42 -18.57 -26.08
CA VAL A 65 2.64 -19.14 -25.49
C VAL A 65 3.34 -18.05 -24.70
N VAL A 66 3.53 -18.28 -23.40
CA VAL A 66 4.17 -17.36 -22.49
C VAL A 66 5.63 -17.13 -22.87
N LYS A 67 6.04 -15.87 -22.99
CA LYS A 67 7.39 -15.44 -23.36
C LYS A 67 8.17 -14.93 -22.16
N LYS A 68 9.48 -14.96 -22.25
CA LYS A 68 10.34 -14.33 -21.26
C LYS A 68 10.11 -12.80 -21.22
N GLY A 69 9.82 -12.25 -20.06
CA GLY A 69 9.51 -10.84 -19.87
C GLY A 69 8.01 -10.54 -19.82
N ASP A 70 7.14 -11.51 -20.11
CA ASP A 70 5.72 -11.35 -19.89
C ASP A 70 5.39 -11.15 -18.42
N THR A 71 4.23 -10.54 -18.18
CA THR A 71 3.64 -10.38 -16.84
C THR A 71 2.19 -10.88 -16.89
N LEU A 72 1.64 -11.26 -15.72
CA LEU A 72 0.23 -11.67 -15.64
C LEU A 72 -0.71 -10.54 -16.09
N TRP A 73 -0.38 -9.30 -15.72
CA TRP A 73 -1.12 -8.12 -16.19
C TRP A 73 -1.07 -7.95 -17.71
N GLY A 74 0.14 -8.06 -18.31
CA GLY A 74 0.34 -7.93 -19.76
C GLY A 74 -0.40 -9.00 -20.54
N ILE A 75 -0.34 -10.26 -20.09
CA ILE A 75 -1.10 -11.35 -20.70
C ILE A 75 -2.61 -11.06 -20.59
N SER A 76 -3.08 -10.65 -19.41
CA SER A 76 -4.50 -10.42 -19.16
C SER A 76 -5.07 -9.28 -19.99
N SER A 77 -4.26 -8.27 -20.34
CA SER A 77 -4.66 -7.19 -21.24
C SER A 77 -5.03 -7.64 -22.65
N MET A 78 -4.62 -8.85 -23.06
CA MET A 78 -5.03 -9.44 -24.34
C MET A 78 -6.42 -10.10 -24.28
N TYR A 79 -6.88 -10.42 -23.08
CA TYR A 79 -8.14 -11.13 -22.85
C TYR A 79 -9.24 -10.28 -22.25
N LEU A 80 -8.88 -9.34 -21.36
CA LEU A 80 -9.80 -8.60 -20.50
C LEU A 80 -9.80 -7.10 -20.82
N GLN A 81 -10.98 -6.49 -20.74
CA GLN A 81 -11.11 -5.03 -20.76
C GLN A 81 -10.43 -4.42 -19.53
N ASP A 82 -10.57 -5.07 -18.37
CA ASP A 82 -9.95 -4.71 -17.11
C ASP A 82 -8.87 -5.76 -16.74
N PRO A 83 -7.60 -5.56 -17.14
CA PRO A 83 -6.53 -6.55 -16.95
C PRO A 83 -6.29 -6.97 -15.50
N TRP A 84 -6.56 -6.08 -14.54
CA TRP A 84 -6.43 -6.37 -13.12
C TRP A 84 -7.37 -7.48 -12.62
N ARG A 85 -8.43 -7.76 -13.37
CA ARG A 85 -9.38 -8.85 -13.08
C ARG A 85 -8.89 -10.23 -13.53
N TRP A 86 -7.60 -10.36 -13.83
CA TRP A 86 -7.02 -11.64 -14.20
C TRP A 86 -7.28 -12.76 -13.16
N PRO A 87 -7.40 -12.51 -11.84
CA PRO A 87 -7.76 -13.57 -10.91
C PRO A 87 -9.09 -14.23 -11.26
N ASP A 88 -10.06 -13.49 -11.78
CA ASP A 88 -11.40 -14.00 -12.11
C ASP A 88 -11.38 -15.09 -13.19
N ILE A 89 -10.44 -15.03 -14.15
CA ILE A 89 -10.31 -16.02 -15.22
C ILE A 89 -9.31 -17.14 -14.90
N TRP A 90 -8.42 -16.95 -13.92
CA TRP A 90 -7.49 -17.99 -13.46
C TRP A 90 -8.10 -18.83 -12.34
N TYR A 91 -8.70 -18.22 -11.32
CA TYR A 91 -9.33 -18.94 -10.20
C TYR A 91 -10.59 -19.70 -10.61
N ALA A 92 -11.19 -19.38 -11.76
CA ALA A 92 -12.27 -20.19 -12.30
C ALA A 92 -11.81 -21.62 -12.69
N ASN A 93 -10.48 -21.83 -12.80
CA ASN A 93 -9.91 -23.14 -13.05
C ASN A 93 -9.51 -23.80 -11.70
N PRO A 94 -10.28 -24.77 -11.19
CA PRO A 94 -9.98 -25.46 -9.92
C PRO A 94 -8.67 -26.23 -9.93
N ALA A 95 -8.05 -26.40 -11.14
CA ALA A 95 -6.76 -27.06 -11.29
C ALA A 95 -5.57 -26.14 -11.02
N ILE A 96 -5.78 -24.82 -10.88
CA ILE A 96 -4.71 -23.85 -10.64
C ILE A 96 -4.96 -23.18 -9.29
N LYS A 97 -4.33 -23.68 -8.22
CA LYS A 97 -4.38 -23.05 -6.89
C LYS A 97 -3.50 -21.83 -6.79
N ASN A 98 -2.39 -21.80 -7.53
CA ASN A 98 -1.44 -20.70 -7.50
C ASN A 98 -1.16 -20.16 -8.90
N PRO A 99 -1.86 -19.11 -9.34
CA PRO A 99 -1.66 -18.50 -10.66
C PRO A 99 -0.27 -17.88 -10.86
N HIS A 100 0.52 -17.73 -9.79
CA HIS A 100 1.90 -17.25 -9.88
C HIS A 100 2.88 -18.31 -10.41
N LEU A 101 2.44 -19.55 -10.63
CA LEU A 101 3.29 -20.65 -11.14
C LEU A 101 3.17 -20.82 -12.67
N ILE A 102 3.21 -19.71 -13.42
CA ILE A 102 3.25 -19.70 -14.87
C ILE A 102 4.67 -19.33 -15.32
N TYR A 103 5.19 -20.08 -16.27
CA TYR A 103 6.57 -19.97 -16.70
C TYR A 103 6.66 -19.68 -18.20
N PRO A 104 7.74 -19.01 -18.64
CA PRO A 104 8.02 -18.90 -20.06
C PRO A 104 8.07 -20.29 -20.73
N GLY A 105 7.32 -20.43 -21.84
CA GLY A 105 7.14 -21.69 -22.55
C GLY A 105 5.83 -22.43 -22.23
N ASP A 106 5.10 -22.04 -21.19
CA ASP A 106 3.76 -22.56 -20.95
C ASP A 106 2.81 -22.06 -22.05
N GLU A 107 1.90 -22.92 -22.48
CA GLU A 107 0.82 -22.58 -23.41
C GLU A 107 -0.46 -22.31 -22.60
N LEU A 108 -1.05 -21.15 -22.83
CA LEU A 108 -2.32 -20.72 -22.22
C LEU A 108 -3.43 -20.97 -23.22
N MET A 109 -4.46 -21.70 -22.80
CA MET A 109 -5.66 -21.94 -23.61
C MET A 109 -6.85 -21.23 -22.98
N PHE A 110 -7.49 -20.35 -23.74
CA PHE A 110 -8.71 -19.65 -23.32
C PHE A 110 -9.93 -20.45 -23.68
N GLY A 111 -10.85 -20.62 -22.74
CA GLY A 111 -12.10 -21.35 -22.92
C GLY A 111 -13.16 -20.96 -21.89
N TYR A 112 -14.22 -21.73 -21.82
CA TYR A 112 -15.29 -21.55 -20.84
C TYR A 112 -15.50 -22.84 -20.07
N ILE A 113 -15.50 -22.76 -18.74
CA ILE A 113 -15.86 -23.86 -17.83
C ILE A 113 -17.13 -23.45 -17.09
N ASN A 114 -18.20 -24.22 -17.21
CA ASN A 114 -19.50 -23.92 -16.63
C ASN A 114 -20.01 -22.49 -16.96
N GLY A 115 -19.78 -22.03 -18.19
CA GLY A 115 -20.16 -20.70 -18.65
C GLY A 115 -19.27 -19.54 -18.14
N ARG A 116 -18.23 -19.82 -17.38
CA ARG A 116 -17.27 -18.81 -16.90
C ARG A 116 -16.02 -18.81 -17.79
N PRO A 117 -15.53 -17.63 -18.21
CA PRO A 117 -14.29 -17.52 -18.95
C PRO A 117 -13.12 -18.02 -18.09
N THR A 118 -12.27 -18.83 -18.67
CA THR A 118 -11.21 -19.52 -17.92
C THR A 118 -9.96 -19.63 -18.78
N LEU A 119 -8.78 -19.37 -18.19
CA LEU A 119 -7.50 -19.70 -18.76
C LEU A 119 -6.98 -21.01 -18.18
N THR A 120 -6.50 -21.88 -19.05
CA THR A 120 -5.94 -23.18 -18.72
C THR A 120 -4.48 -23.20 -19.11
N VAL A 121 -3.61 -23.74 -18.26
CA VAL A 121 -2.17 -23.85 -18.52
C VAL A 121 -1.84 -25.24 -19.02
N ILE A 122 -1.15 -25.33 -20.15
CA ILE A 122 -0.59 -26.56 -20.72
C ILE A 122 0.93 -26.45 -20.66
N ARG A 123 1.56 -27.40 -19.99
CA ARG A 123 3.02 -27.49 -19.87
C ARG A 123 3.49 -28.85 -20.42
N ASN A 124 4.42 -28.82 -21.37
CA ASN A 124 4.91 -30.03 -22.02
C ASN A 124 3.79 -30.93 -22.61
N GLY A 125 2.76 -30.31 -23.19
CA GLY A 125 1.61 -31.01 -23.78
C GLY A 125 0.63 -31.63 -22.76
N LYS A 126 0.82 -31.37 -21.46
CA LYS A 126 -0.06 -31.85 -20.39
C LYS A 126 -0.75 -30.67 -19.69
N LEU A 127 -2.00 -30.88 -19.35
CA LEU A 127 -2.76 -29.92 -18.51
C LEU A 127 -2.08 -29.82 -17.14
N VAL A 128 -1.75 -28.59 -16.70
CA VAL A 128 -1.22 -28.35 -15.34
C VAL A 128 -2.37 -28.45 -14.35
N THR A 129 -2.42 -29.58 -13.63
CA THR A 129 -3.30 -29.81 -12.49
C THR A 129 -2.44 -30.03 -11.27
N GLU A 130 -2.94 -29.75 -10.04
CA GLU A 130 -2.16 -29.92 -8.81
C GLU A 130 -1.56 -31.31 -8.61
N ALA A 131 -2.17 -32.33 -9.20
CA ALA A 131 -1.67 -33.70 -9.12
C ALA A 131 -0.34 -33.91 -9.87
N THR A 132 0.06 -32.95 -10.73
CA THR A 132 1.26 -33.12 -11.58
C THR A 132 2.54 -32.64 -10.91
N GLU A 133 2.48 -31.84 -9.87
CA GLU A 133 3.68 -31.38 -9.13
C GLU A 133 4.15 -32.34 -8.04
N ALA A 134 3.27 -33.23 -7.55
CA ALA A 134 3.58 -34.14 -6.44
C ALA A 134 3.89 -35.60 -6.87
N THR A 135 3.75 -35.97 -8.12
CA THR A 135 3.82 -37.38 -8.54
C THR A 135 4.65 -37.63 -9.79
N ASN A 136 5.91 -37.24 -9.78
CA ASN A 136 6.86 -37.78 -10.76
C ASN A 136 8.20 -38.15 -10.12
N LEU A 137 8.14 -38.94 -9.05
CA LEU A 137 9.22 -39.88 -8.78
C LEU A 137 8.74 -41.27 -9.27
N PRO A 138 9.26 -41.76 -10.38
CA PRO A 138 9.03 -43.16 -10.78
C PRO A 138 9.74 -44.05 -9.78
N THR A 139 8.97 -44.83 -9.05
CA THR A 139 9.42 -45.72 -7.96
C THR A 139 10.15 -46.98 -8.45
N ASN A 140 10.40 -47.12 -9.78
CA ASN A 140 11.14 -48.24 -10.35
C ASN A 140 11.93 -47.80 -11.59
N LEU A 141 13.11 -47.20 -11.36
CA LEU A 141 14.13 -47.12 -12.41
C LEU A 141 15.32 -48.01 -12.02
N PRO A 142 15.90 -48.75 -12.96
CA PRO A 142 17.19 -49.44 -12.77
C PRO A 142 18.23 -48.37 -12.44
N VAL A 143 19.05 -48.63 -11.41
CA VAL A 143 20.13 -47.75 -10.98
C VAL A 143 21.20 -47.76 -12.07
N GLU A 144 21.12 -46.83 -13.01
CA GLU A 144 22.20 -46.51 -13.91
C GLU A 144 23.11 -45.50 -13.23
N LYS A 145 24.38 -45.84 -13.09
CA LYS A 145 25.39 -45.01 -12.42
C LYS A 145 25.65 -43.81 -13.33
N ILE A 146 24.96 -42.69 -13.04
CA ILE A 146 25.13 -41.42 -13.77
C ILE A 146 26.37 -40.74 -13.20
N GLU A 147 27.36 -40.48 -14.04
CA GLU A 147 28.47 -39.59 -13.70
C GLU A 147 27.92 -38.16 -13.44
N PRO A 148 28.49 -37.40 -12.49
CA PRO A 148 27.97 -36.09 -12.14
C PRO A 148 28.21 -35.10 -13.29
N GLU A 149 27.23 -34.92 -14.14
CA GLU A 149 27.17 -33.85 -15.11
C GLU A 149 26.52 -32.64 -14.47
N ILE A 150 27.25 -31.54 -14.37
CA ILE A 150 26.70 -30.29 -13.87
C ILE A 150 25.71 -29.75 -14.90
N ARG A 151 24.45 -30.11 -14.78
CA ARG A 151 23.37 -29.49 -15.54
C ARG A 151 23.03 -28.14 -14.91
N TYR A 152 23.43 -27.09 -15.58
CA TYR A 152 22.88 -25.76 -15.31
C TYR A 152 21.45 -25.71 -15.86
N THR A 153 20.48 -26.15 -15.07
CA THR A 153 19.09 -25.78 -15.29
C THR A 153 18.97 -24.35 -14.79
N THR A 154 18.83 -23.40 -15.71
CA THR A 154 18.32 -22.07 -15.35
C THR A 154 16.99 -22.31 -14.67
N LEU A 155 16.89 -21.97 -13.38
CA LEU A 155 15.62 -21.94 -12.66
C LEU A 155 14.74 -20.92 -13.41
N ASN A 156 13.82 -21.41 -14.23
CA ASN A 156 12.82 -20.57 -14.87
C ASN A 156 11.99 -19.97 -13.72
N GLN A 157 12.15 -18.69 -13.48
CA GLN A 157 11.30 -17.98 -12.53
C GLN A 157 9.91 -17.81 -13.17
N ALA A 158 8.87 -18.01 -12.36
CA ALA A 158 7.51 -17.71 -12.75
C ALA A 158 7.39 -16.23 -13.16
N ILE A 159 6.50 -15.94 -14.10
CA ILE A 159 6.28 -14.58 -14.55
C ILE A 159 5.66 -13.75 -13.41
N PRO A 160 6.12 -12.51 -13.18
CA PRO A 160 5.57 -11.64 -12.12
C PRO A 160 4.19 -11.10 -12.51
N THR A 161 3.43 -10.62 -11.53
CA THR A 161 2.15 -9.94 -11.77
C THR A 161 2.33 -8.68 -12.60
N ILE A 162 3.34 -7.88 -12.27
CA ILE A 162 3.69 -6.60 -12.93
C ILE A 162 5.19 -6.57 -13.24
N SER A 163 5.60 -5.66 -14.12
CA SER A 163 7.02 -5.47 -14.44
C SER A 163 7.80 -4.97 -13.21
N LEU A 164 8.62 -5.83 -12.61
CA LEU A 164 9.46 -5.45 -11.47
C LEU A 164 10.50 -4.40 -11.82
N ASN A 165 10.90 -4.30 -13.09
CA ASN A 165 11.86 -3.29 -13.53
C ASN A 165 11.29 -1.87 -13.37
N ALA A 166 9.99 -1.68 -13.56
CA ALA A 166 9.33 -0.39 -13.41
C ALA A 166 9.36 0.13 -11.96
N ILE A 167 9.29 -0.76 -10.97
CA ILE A 167 9.20 -0.37 -9.55
C ILE A 167 10.48 -0.64 -8.74
N ARG A 168 11.46 -1.35 -9.31
CA ARG A 168 12.67 -1.79 -8.56
C ARG A 168 13.37 -0.65 -7.82
N GLN A 169 13.61 0.46 -8.50
CA GLN A 169 14.26 1.63 -7.91
C GLN A 169 13.46 2.26 -6.75
N PHE A 170 12.13 2.13 -6.78
CA PHE A 170 11.24 2.67 -5.76
C PHE A 170 11.00 1.69 -4.60
N LEU A 171 11.27 0.39 -4.83
CA LEU A 171 11.24 -0.61 -3.76
C LEU A 171 12.44 -0.46 -2.82
N THR A 172 13.61 -0.08 -3.35
CA THR A 172 14.86 0.02 -2.59
C THR A 172 15.34 1.45 -2.38
N GLY A 173 14.97 2.39 -3.26
CA GLY A 173 15.58 3.72 -3.32
C GLY A 173 14.80 4.84 -2.62
N THR A 174 13.52 4.66 -2.37
CA THR A 174 12.68 5.73 -1.80
C THR A 174 11.64 5.17 -0.84
N ARG A 175 11.45 5.83 0.31
CA ARG A 175 10.38 5.50 1.27
C ARG A 175 9.71 6.78 1.78
N VAL A 176 8.56 6.62 2.43
CA VAL A 176 7.94 7.69 3.21
C VAL A 176 8.31 7.52 4.67
N VAL A 177 8.74 8.61 5.29
CA VAL A 177 9.12 8.66 6.71
C VAL A 177 8.18 9.61 7.43
N SER A 178 7.63 9.17 8.54
CA SER A 178 6.78 10.01 9.38
C SER A 178 7.60 11.04 10.15
N LYS A 179 6.97 12.15 10.56
CA LYS A 179 7.61 13.13 11.41
C LYS A 179 8.15 12.52 12.71
N GLY A 180 7.39 11.58 13.32
CA GLY A 180 7.81 10.92 14.55
C GLY A 180 9.06 10.05 14.37
N GLU A 181 9.22 9.38 13.23
CA GLU A 181 10.46 8.64 12.91
C GLU A 181 11.64 9.60 12.75
N LEU A 182 11.43 10.77 12.12
CA LEU A 182 12.47 11.78 11.92
C LEU A 182 12.92 12.44 13.22
N ASP A 183 11.99 12.74 14.11
CA ASP A 183 12.28 13.37 15.41
C ASP A 183 13.18 12.46 16.28
N HIS A 184 13.20 11.16 15.99
CA HIS A 184 13.97 10.15 16.73
C HIS A 184 15.14 9.56 15.91
N ALA A 185 15.30 9.95 14.65
CA ALA A 185 16.36 9.46 13.76
C ALA A 185 17.69 10.13 14.06
N GLY A 186 18.75 9.32 14.16
CA GLY A 186 20.12 9.85 14.16
C GLY A 186 20.44 10.58 12.86
N TYR A 187 21.47 11.42 12.88
CA TYR A 187 21.88 12.14 11.69
C TYR A 187 23.40 12.15 11.50
N LEU A 188 23.82 12.21 10.25
CA LEU A 188 25.20 12.37 9.85
C LEU A 188 25.65 13.81 10.13
N MET A 189 26.66 13.98 10.99
CA MET A 189 27.16 15.29 11.40
C MET A 189 28.23 15.80 10.45
N ARG A 190 29.30 15.01 10.23
CA ARG A 190 30.43 15.36 9.37
C ARG A 190 31.33 14.16 9.12
N ALA A 191 32.13 14.20 8.06
CA ALA A 191 33.21 13.26 7.84
C ALA A 191 34.32 13.40 8.88
N VAL A 192 35.02 12.31 9.20
CA VAL A 192 36.17 12.31 10.10
C VAL A 192 37.33 13.12 9.52
N ASN A 193 37.52 13.10 8.20
CA ASN A 193 38.55 13.79 7.43
C ASN A 193 38.13 15.18 6.92
N ASP A 194 37.06 15.75 7.45
CA ASP A 194 36.49 17.03 7.06
C ASP A 194 36.06 17.15 5.58
N SER A 195 35.94 16.01 4.87
CA SER A 195 35.40 16.00 3.52
C SER A 195 33.93 16.45 3.52
N PRO A 196 33.48 17.28 2.56
CA PRO A 196 32.09 17.67 2.44
C PRO A 196 31.19 16.53 1.97
N ILE A 197 31.73 15.50 1.35
CA ILE A 197 31.04 14.31 0.85
C ILE A 197 31.70 13.04 1.38
N ILE A 198 30.90 12.03 1.65
CA ILE A 198 31.35 10.77 2.22
C ILE A 198 30.92 9.64 1.27
N GLY A 199 31.90 8.92 0.75
CA GLY A 199 31.73 7.78 -0.12
C GLY A 199 31.83 6.45 0.61
N LEU A 200 31.85 5.36 -0.15
CA LEU A 200 32.01 3.99 0.34
C LEU A 200 33.30 3.84 1.18
N GLY A 201 33.19 3.22 2.35
CA GLY A 201 34.29 3.06 3.30
C GLY A 201 34.70 4.36 4.03
N GLY A 202 34.00 5.46 3.75
CA GLY A 202 34.22 6.73 4.44
C GLY A 202 33.74 6.68 5.89
N GLU A 203 34.52 7.30 6.78
CA GLU A 203 34.20 7.41 8.20
C GLU A 203 33.55 8.75 8.50
N ALA A 204 32.55 8.74 9.36
CA ALA A 204 31.81 9.92 9.76
C ALA A 204 31.45 9.92 11.23
N TYR A 205 31.12 11.10 11.73
CA TYR A 205 30.49 11.27 13.03
C TYR A 205 28.98 11.41 12.86
N ALA A 206 28.24 10.68 13.69
CA ALA A 206 26.78 10.71 13.75
C ALA A 206 26.31 10.99 15.17
N ARG A 207 25.18 11.69 15.29
CA ARG A 207 24.52 11.97 16.58
C ARG A 207 23.13 11.35 16.64
N ASP A 208 22.61 11.25 17.84
CA ASP A 208 21.26 10.74 18.16
C ASP A 208 21.03 9.29 17.70
N LEU A 209 22.10 8.51 17.47
CA LEU A 209 21.99 7.07 17.23
C LEU A 209 21.70 6.34 18.54
N LYS A 210 20.78 5.38 18.48
CA LYS A 210 20.39 4.57 19.64
C LYS A 210 20.96 3.16 19.52
N GLN A 211 21.65 2.70 20.53
CA GLN A 211 22.23 1.35 20.57
C GLN A 211 21.13 0.24 20.55
N ALA A 212 19.93 0.57 21.04
CA ALA A 212 18.79 -0.33 21.01
C ALA A 212 18.32 -0.67 19.57
N ASP A 213 18.61 0.20 18.60
CA ASP A 213 18.23 0.03 17.19
C ASP A 213 19.24 -0.86 16.42
N GLY A 214 20.27 -1.38 17.09
CA GLY A 214 21.31 -2.22 16.51
C GLY A 214 22.53 -1.44 16.03
N ASN A 215 23.46 -2.13 15.36
CA ASN A 215 24.72 -1.54 14.88
C ASN A 215 24.69 -1.14 13.41
N ARG A 216 23.63 -1.49 12.66
CA ARG A 216 23.50 -1.23 11.23
C ARG A 216 22.30 -0.35 10.97
N PHE A 217 22.47 0.64 10.11
CA PHE A 217 21.48 1.63 9.76
C PHE A 217 21.45 1.86 8.26
N ASN A 218 20.26 2.14 7.73
CA ASN A 218 20.13 2.69 6.40
C ASN A 218 20.22 4.22 6.49
N LEU A 219 20.92 4.86 5.55
CA LEU A 219 21.06 6.30 5.46
C LEU A 219 20.12 6.86 4.40
N TYR A 220 19.37 7.89 4.77
CA TYR A 220 18.37 8.51 3.90
C TYR A 220 18.55 10.04 3.87
N ARG A 221 18.35 10.61 2.69
CA ARG A 221 18.22 12.06 2.50
C ARG A 221 16.75 12.42 2.43
N LEU A 222 16.37 13.44 3.24
CA LEU A 222 15.00 13.95 3.23
C LEU A 222 14.77 14.82 2.00
N GLY A 223 13.65 14.56 1.35
CA GLY A 223 13.12 15.35 0.26
C GLY A 223 11.93 16.20 0.69
N GLN A 224 10.96 16.33 -0.20
CA GLN A 224 9.75 17.12 0.04
C GLN A 224 8.84 16.52 1.11
N GLU A 225 8.11 17.39 1.80
CA GLU A 225 6.99 16.99 2.64
C GLU A 225 5.77 16.72 1.76
N TYR A 226 5.12 15.58 1.99
CA TYR A 226 3.82 15.28 1.41
C TYR A 226 2.73 15.90 2.26
N VAL A 227 1.84 16.64 1.62
CA VAL A 227 0.77 17.38 2.28
C VAL A 227 -0.56 16.97 1.67
N ASP A 228 -1.55 16.74 2.52
CA ASP A 228 -2.93 16.47 2.11
C ASP A 228 -3.49 17.76 1.43
N PRO A 229 -3.92 17.68 0.18
CA PRO A 229 -4.35 18.84 -0.59
C PRO A 229 -5.62 19.50 -0.05
N ASP A 230 -6.47 18.74 0.66
CA ASP A 230 -7.73 19.21 1.19
C ASP A 230 -7.58 19.85 2.56
N SER A 231 -6.81 19.24 3.46
CA SER A 231 -6.67 19.68 4.85
C SER A 231 -5.41 20.50 5.13
N GLY A 232 -4.42 20.47 4.23
CA GLY A 232 -3.11 21.09 4.44
C GLY A 232 -2.24 20.39 5.50
N LYS A 233 -2.61 19.20 5.96
CA LYS A 233 -1.86 18.46 6.99
C LYS A 233 -0.70 17.69 6.38
N GLY A 234 0.45 17.68 7.05
CA GLY A 234 1.59 16.85 6.69
C GLY A 234 1.27 15.36 6.78
N LEU A 235 1.59 14.62 5.73
CA LEU A 235 1.38 13.17 5.62
C LEU A 235 2.67 12.40 5.87
N GLY A 236 3.84 13.03 5.69
CA GLY A 236 5.16 12.46 5.84
C GLY A 236 6.16 13.10 4.89
N TYR A 237 7.38 12.60 4.90
CA TYR A 237 8.48 13.12 4.09
C TYR A 237 8.98 12.07 3.13
N GLN A 238 9.30 12.47 1.91
CA GLN A 238 10.06 11.64 1.00
C GLN A 238 11.45 11.42 1.58
N ALA A 239 11.91 10.18 1.61
CA ALA A 239 13.25 9.84 2.03
C ALA A 239 13.92 9.02 0.92
N THR A 240 14.99 9.58 0.34
CA THR A 240 15.78 8.92 -0.70
C THR A 240 16.91 8.14 -0.05
N TYR A 241 17.05 6.87 -0.41
CA TYR A 241 18.13 6.02 0.08
C TYR A 241 19.49 6.49 -0.42
N ILE A 242 20.44 6.66 0.50
CA ILE A 242 21.80 7.10 0.25
C ILE A 242 22.78 5.94 0.37
N GLY A 243 22.60 5.08 1.36
CA GLY A 243 23.49 3.95 1.60
C GLY A 243 23.23 3.28 2.94
N ASP A 244 24.19 2.46 3.36
CA ASP A 244 24.19 1.77 4.65
C ASP A 244 25.38 2.22 5.48
N GLY A 245 25.17 2.35 6.78
CA GLY A 245 26.21 2.64 7.75
C GLY A 245 26.27 1.61 8.87
N SER A 246 27.47 1.39 9.39
CA SER A 246 27.69 0.56 10.57
C SER A 246 28.39 1.39 11.64
N VAL A 247 27.97 1.25 12.89
CA VAL A 247 28.60 1.92 14.03
C VAL A 247 29.89 1.18 14.40
N GLU A 248 31.03 1.86 14.31
CA GLU A 248 32.32 1.35 14.76
C GLU A 248 32.54 1.61 16.26
N ARG A 249 32.13 2.77 16.71
CA ARG A 249 32.28 3.17 18.11
C ARG A 249 31.09 4.02 18.57
N TRP A 250 30.43 3.56 19.59
CA TRP A 250 29.34 4.27 20.24
C TRP A 250 29.88 5.46 21.07
N GLY A 251 29.10 6.53 21.08
CA GLY A 251 29.39 7.76 21.84
C GLY A 251 28.46 8.90 21.40
N ASP A 252 28.68 10.09 21.87
CA ASP A 252 28.03 11.31 21.38
C ASP A 252 29.13 12.34 21.05
N PRO A 253 29.58 12.43 19.78
CA PRO A 253 29.09 11.70 18.60
C PRO A 253 29.57 10.24 18.53
N SER A 254 28.79 9.38 17.91
CA SER A 254 29.17 8.04 17.50
C SER A 254 30.01 8.06 16.22
N LYS A 255 30.99 7.16 16.07
CA LYS A 255 31.74 6.98 14.83
C LYS A 255 31.11 5.89 13.99
N VAL A 256 30.80 6.20 12.72
CA VAL A 256 30.18 5.30 11.76
C VAL A 256 31.04 5.17 10.50
N ILE A 257 30.95 4.00 9.85
CA ILE A 257 31.56 3.73 8.54
C ILE A 257 30.45 3.44 7.54
N LEU A 258 30.53 4.00 6.32
CA LEU A 258 29.59 3.70 5.25
C LEU A 258 29.98 2.38 4.57
N THR A 259 29.09 1.39 4.66
CA THR A 259 29.29 0.03 4.15
C THR A 259 28.70 -0.19 2.76
N SER A 260 27.76 0.67 2.35
CA SER A 260 27.15 0.72 1.02
C SER A 260 26.81 2.18 0.70
N VAL A 261 26.95 2.58 -0.56
CA VAL A 261 26.66 3.94 -1.01
C VAL A 261 26.03 3.90 -2.39
N ALA A 262 24.79 4.33 -2.49
CA ALA A 262 24.09 4.54 -3.75
C ALA A 262 24.28 5.96 -4.28
N GLN A 263 24.46 6.93 -3.37
CA GLN A 263 24.78 8.33 -3.64
C GLN A 263 25.70 8.83 -2.52
N GLU A 264 26.49 9.88 -2.80
CA GLU A 264 27.36 10.49 -1.79
C GLU A 264 26.54 10.95 -0.57
N ALA A 265 27.01 10.55 0.62
CA ALA A 265 26.40 10.97 1.86
C ALA A 265 26.83 12.39 2.24
N LEU A 266 25.90 13.16 2.75
CA LEU A 266 26.07 14.55 3.14
C LEU A 266 25.71 14.77 4.61
N PRO A 267 26.29 15.77 5.27
CA PRO A 267 25.83 16.22 6.58
C PRO A 267 24.30 16.50 6.56
N GLY A 268 23.62 16.02 7.59
CA GLY A 268 22.14 16.11 7.69
C GLY A 268 21.38 14.89 7.18
N ASP A 269 22.01 13.97 6.45
CA ASP A 269 21.37 12.70 6.08
C ASP A 269 21.02 11.92 7.36
N ARG A 270 19.87 11.20 7.34
CA ARG A 270 19.25 10.55 8.52
C ARG A 270 19.55 9.06 8.57
N PHE A 271 19.95 8.57 9.71
CA PHE A 271 20.11 7.15 9.99
C PHE A 271 18.81 6.57 10.52
N LEU A 272 18.27 5.57 9.83
CA LEU A 272 17.10 4.82 10.26
C LEU A 272 17.47 3.35 10.47
N PRO A 273 16.86 2.66 11.42
CA PRO A 273 17.06 1.23 11.61
C PRO A 273 16.81 0.44 10.32
N VAL A 274 17.60 -0.61 10.11
CA VAL A 274 17.38 -1.53 8.97
C VAL A 274 16.10 -2.31 9.20
N VAL A 275 15.10 -2.05 8.38
CA VAL A 275 13.86 -2.82 8.36
C VAL A 275 13.99 -3.86 7.25
N ALA A 276 13.87 -5.15 7.61
CA ALA A 276 13.81 -6.23 6.62
C ALA A 276 12.45 -6.16 5.90
N GLU A 277 12.37 -5.35 4.87
CA GLU A 277 11.17 -5.33 4.01
C GLU A 277 11.19 -6.55 3.10
N GLN A 278 10.19 -7.40 3.22
CA GLN A 278 9.97 -8.47 2.24
C GLN A 278 9.41 -7.82 0.97
N LEU A 279 10.24 -7.76 -0.08
CA LEU A 279 9.77 -7.34 -1.41
C LEU A 279 8.80 -8.40 -1.93
N ASN A 280 7.52 -8.15 -1.82
CA ASN A 280 6.52 -9.00 -2.44
C ASN A 280 6.57 -8.78 -3.96
N GLN A 281 6.89 -9.83 -4.71
CA GLN A 281 6.94 -9.79 -6.17
C GLN A 281 5.61 -10.18 -6.81
N ASN A 282 4.72 -10.74 -6.02
CA ASN A 282 3.45 -11.30 -6.47
C ASN A 282 2.30 -10.50 -5.85
N TYR A 283 1.90 -9.45 -6.55
CA TYR A 283 0.72 -8.67 -6.17
C TYR A 283 -0.53 -9.38 -6.67
N LEU A 284 -1.50 -9.60 -5.79
CA LEU A 284 -2.84 -10.06 -6.18
C LEU A 284 -3.72 -8.82 -6.35
N PRO A 285 -4.11 -8.45 -7.58
CA PRO A 285 -4.94 -7.28 -7.79
C PRO A 285 -6.34 -7.46 -7.21
N HIS A 286 -6.83 -6.43 -6.53
CA HIS A 286 -8.18 -6.39 -5.97
C HIS A 286 -8.66 -4.94 -5.85
N PRO A 287 -9.97 -4.69 -5.88
CA PRO A 287 -10.51 -3.36 -5.61
C PRO A 287 -10.41 -3.03 -4.12
N PRO A 288 -10.52 -1.76 -3.72
CA PRO A 288 -10.67 -1.38 -2.32
C PRO A 288 -11.85 -2.10 -1.66
N ALA A 289 -11.68 -2.52 -0.40
CA ALA A 289 -12.73 -3.21 0.36
C ALA A 289 -13.94 -2.31 0.71
N LYS A 290 -13.77 -0.99 0.62
CA LYS A 290 -14.78 0.04 0.91
C LYS A 290 -14.72 1.11 -0.18
N PRO A 291 -15.80 1.91 -0.37
CA PRO A 291 -15.74 3.09 -1.21
C PRO A 291 -14.54 3.97 -0.82
N PHE A 292 -13.75 4.32 -1.78
CA PHE A 292 -12.46 4.99 -1.61
C PHE A 292 -12.37 6.20 -2.53
N THR A 293 -11.81 7.28 -2.05
CA THR A 293 -11.44 8.46 -2.84
C THR A 293 -10.17 9.06 -2.27
N GLY A 294 -9.24 9.44 -3.13
CA GLY A 294 -7.98 10.11 -2.79
C GLY A 294 -7.45 10.89 -3.98
N ASP A 295 -6.31 11.54 -3.81
CA ASP A 295 -5.67 12.36 -4.83
C ASP A 295 -4.22 11.93 -5.09
N ILE A 296 -3.76 12.13 -6.31
CA ILE A 296 -2.35 12.01 -6.69
C ILE A 296 -1.62 13.28 -6.22
N ILE A 297 -0.73 13.17 -5.25
CA ILE A 297 -0.05 14.34 -4.65
C ILE A 297 1.38 14.56 -5.16
N ALA A 298 1.98 13.55 -5.76
CA ALA A 298 3.33 13.68 -6.34
C ALA A 298 3.58 12.56 -7.37
N VAL A 299 4.61 12.74 -8.18
CA VAL A 299 5.20 11.71 -9.04
C VAL A 299 6.64 11.47 -8.62
N LEU A 300 7.07 10.22 -8.57
CA LEU A 300 8.44 9.87 -8.30
C LEU A 300 9.21 9.78 -9.63
N GLY A 301 10.33 10.49 -9.73
CA GLY A 301 11.11 10.55 -10.99
C GLY A 301 11.21 11.95 -11.58
N GLY A 302 10.35 12.88 -11.16
CA GLY A 302 10.47 14.31 -11.48
C GLY A 302 9.77 14.75 -12.78
N ASP A 303 9.01 13.88 -13.43
CA ASP A 303 8.27 14.22 -14.64
C ASP A 303 7.00 15.03 -14.29
N LEU A 304 6.68 16.02 -15.13
CA LEU A 304 5.47 16.84 -14.95
C LEU A 304 4.22 16.19 -15.56
N VAL A 305 4.41 15.27 -16.49
CA VAL A 305 3.36 14.51 -17.16
C VAL A 305 3.47 13.06 -16.73
N ILE A 306 2.39 12.55 -16.18
CA ILE A 306 2.34 11.18 -15.65
C ILE A 306 1.81 10.26 -16.76
N GLY A 307 2.61 9.25 -17.09
CA GLY A 307 2.30 8.26 -18.13
C GLY A 307 2.23 6.83 -17.58
N GLN A 308 2.13 5.88 -18.50
CA GLN A 308 2.15 4.47 -18.15
C GLN A 308 3.52 4.07 -17.56
N TYR A 309 3.49 3.31 -16.46
CA TYR A 309 4.63 2.85 -15.67
C TYR A 309 5.34 3.93 -14.83
N ASP A 310 4.79 5.12 -14.74
CA ASP A 310 5.24 6.08 -13.75
C ASP A 310 4.72 5.72 -12.37
N VAL A 311 5.50 6.10 -11.36
CA VAL A 311 5.14 5.88 -9.96
C VAL A 311 4.61 7.17 -9.36
N VAL A 312 3.39 7.10 -8.87
CA VAL A 312 2.69 8.21 -8.23
C VAL A 312 2.55 8.00 -6.73
N VAL A 313 2.42 9.10 -6.02
CA VAL A 313 2.19 9.16 -4.59
C VAL A 313 0.75 9.57 -4.34
N LEU A 314 0.04 8.78 -3.55
CA LEU A 314 -1.34 9.04 -3.14
C LEU A 314 -1.38 9.60 -1.72
N ASP A 315 -2.33 10.50 -1.46
CA ASP A 315 -2.57 11.12 -0.15
C ASP A 315 -3.30 10.20 0.85
N ARG A 316 -3.46 8.93 0.51
CA ARG A 316 -4.12 7.90 1.32
C ARG A 316 -3.21 6.66 1.43
N GLY A 317 -3.30 5.99 2.58
CA GLY A 317 -2.52 4.80 2.86
C GLY A 317 -3.31 3.72 3.59
N THR A 318 -2.64 2.95 4.44
CA THR A 318 -3.28 1.84 5.19
C THR A 318 -4.38 2.31 6.12
N ASP A 319 -4.31 3.55 6.65
CA ASP A 319 -5.36 4.15 7.49
C ASP A 319 -6.68 4.31 6.71
N ALA A 320 -6.61 4.45 5.38
CA ALA A 320 -7.77 4.50 4.48
C ALA A 320 -8.14 3.13 3.88
N GLY A 321 -7.45 2.06 4.29
CA GLY A 321 -7.72 0.69 3.84
C GLY A 321 -7.03 0.30 2.54
N LEU A 322 -5.99 1.04 2.12
CA LEU A 322 -5.14 0.64 1.00
C LEU A 322 -4.07 -0.35 1.46
N ASP A 323 -3.79 -1.32 0.62
CA ASP A 323 -2.71 -2.30 0.78
C ASP A 323 -2.04 -2.61 -0.57
N ALA A 324 -0.97 -3.38 -0.52
CA ALA A 324 -0.25 -3.77 -1.74
C ALA A 324 -1.08 -4.76 -2.56
N GLY A 325 -1.44 -4.39 -3.78
CA GLY A 325 -2.36 -5.11 -4.67
C GLY A 325 -3.64 -4.34 -4.95
N THR A 326 -3.97 -3.32 -4.15
CA THR A 326 -5.16 -2.49 -4.39
C THR A 326 -5.07 -1.80 -5.75
N VAL A 327 -6.13 -1.92 -6.55
CA VAL A 327 -6.27 -1.30 -7.87
C VAL A 327 -7.25 -0.13 -7.77
N LEU A 328 -6.87 1.00 -8.36
CA LEU A 328 -7.68 2.23 -8.38
C LEU A 328 -7.82 2.74 -9.81
N GLY A 329 -8.99 3.32 -10.11
CA GLY A 329 -9.20 4.12 -11.30
C GLY A 329 -8.63 5.52 -11.11
N ILE A 330 -8.06 6.12 -12.16
CA ILE A 330 -7.59 7.50 -12.19
C ILE A 330 -8.61 8.32 -12.97
N PHE A 331 -9.03 9.43 -12.39
CA PHE A 331 -10.04 10.33 -12.97
C PHE A 331 -9.52 11.77 -12.96
N SER A 332 -9.79 12.50 -14.02
CA SER A 332 -9.48 13.93 -14.07
C SER A 332 -10.15 14.68 -12.92
N ARG A 333 -9.44 15.67 -12.39
CA ARG A 333 -9.98 16.49 -11.30
C ARG A 333 -11.31 17.14 -11.71
N THR A 334 -12.31 17.01 -10.86
CA THR A 334 -13.62 17.65 -11.05
C THR A 334 -13.46 19.16 -11.17
N ARG A 335 -14.00 19.78 -12.22
CA ARG A 335 -13.93 21.23 -12.47
C ARG A 335 -15.31 21.85 -12.35
N LYS A 336 -15.37 23.01 -11.71
CA LYS A 336 -16.54 23.89 -11.78
C LYS A 336 -16.39 24.77 -13.01
N VAL A 337 -17.36 24.72 -13.90
CA VAL A 337 -17.44 25.59 -15.08
C VAL A 337 -18.66 26.48 -14.98
N SER A 338 -18.57 27.71 -15.48
CA SER A 338 -19.72 28.59 -15.58
C SER A 338 -20.63 28.08 -16.70
N ASP A 339 -21.92 27.95 -16.41
CA ASP A 339 -22.94 27.69 -17.41
C ASP A 339 -23.59 29.04 -17.82
N PRO A 340 -23.20 29.62 -18.95
CA PRO A 340 -23.76 30.90 -19.41
C PRO A 340 -25.22 30.78 -19.91
N TYR A 341 -25.74 29.56 -20.05
CA TYR A 341 -27.09 29.28 -20.55
C TYR A 341 -28.04 28.80 -19.43
N ALA A 342 -27.59 28.79 -18.17
CA ALA A 342 -28.47 28.50 -17.06
C ALA A 342 -29.67 29.45 -16.99
N PHE A 343 -30.90 28.94 -17.02
CA PHE A 343 -32.14 29.68 -17.31
C PHE A 343 -32.54 30.69 -16.22
N ASP A 344 -31.88 30.73 -15.04
CA ASP A 344 -32.30 31.54 -13.89
C ASP A 344 -31.56 32.89 -13.74
N GLY A 345 -30.89 33.41 -14.76
CA GLY A 345 -30.21 34.73 -14.68
C GLY A 345 -29.08 34.82 -13.64
N LEU A 346 -28.87 33.79 -12.84
CA LEU A 346 -27.73 33.57 -12.01
C LEU A 346 -26.76 32.69 -12.81
N SER A 347 -25.57 33.20 -13.13
CA SER A 347 -24.52 32.42 -13.75
C SER A 347 -24.30 31.13 -12.91
N GLY A 348 -24.97 30.07 -13.33
CA GLY A 348 -24.88 28.79 -12.67
C GLY A 348 -23.48 28.22 -12.87
N SER A 349 -22.80 27.79 -11.83
CA SER A 349 -21.62 26.97 -11.98
C SER A 349 -22.02 25.50 -11.91
N VAL A 350 -21.66 24.75 -12.94
CA VAL A 350 -21.88 23.30 -13.00
C VAL A 350 -20.58 22.58 -12.68
N LYS A 351 -20.65 21.56 -11.81
CA LYS A 351 -19.52 20.68 -11.51
C LYS A 351 -19.48 19.59 -12.58
N LEU A 352 -18.45 19.63 -13.45
CA LEU A 352 -18.23 18.55 -14.41
C LEU A 352 -17.66 17.31 -13.67
N PRO A 353 -18.19 16.12 -13.93
CA PRO A 353 -17.62 14.90 -13.39
C PRO A 353 -16.20 14.66 -13.93
N GLY A 354 -15.37 14.00 -13.15
CA GLY A 354 -14.07 13.54 -13.62
C GLY A 354 -14.24 12.46 -14.71
N GLU A 355 -13.44 12.54 -15.75
CA GLU A 355 -13.38 11.51 -16.78
C GLU A 355 -12.26 10.50 -16.43
N ARG A 356 -12.50 9.21 -16.70
CA ARG A 356 -11.49 8.17 -16.47
C ARG A 356 -10.28 8.40 -17.38
N GLU A 357 -9.10 8.43 -16.80
CA GLU A 357 -7.83 8.70 -17.49
C GLU A 357 -6.89 7.49 -17.44
N GLY A 358 -7.07 6.61 -16.45
CA GLY A 358 -6.21 5.47 -16.33
C GLY A 358 -6.59 4.51 -15.21
N THR A 359 -5.66 3.63 -14.91
CA THR A 359 -5.73 2.65 -13.81
C THR A 359 -4.34 2.53 -13.19
N LEU A 360 -4.27 2.51 -11.87
CA LEU A 360 -3.04 2.27 -11.12
C LEU A 360 -3.15 1.07 -10.19
N LEU A 361 -2.00 0.51 -9.83
CA LEU A 361 -1.86 -0.54 -8.84
C LEU A 361 -1.02 -0.03 -7.68
N VAL A 362 -1.53 -0.10 -6.47
CA VAL A 362 -0.76 0.19 -5.25
C VAL A 362 0.22 -0.95 -5.01
N PHE A 363 1.52 -0.67 -5.00
CA PHE A 363 2.54 -1.67 -4.72
C PHE A 363 3.19 -1.51 -3.34
N ARG A 364 2.99 -0.34 -2.70
CA ARG A 364 3.47 -0.05 -1.35
C ARG A 364 2.53 0.91 -0.64
N ALA A 365 2.07 0.54 0.55
CA ALA A 365 1.22 1.40 1.36
C ALA A 365 1.90 1.69 2.71
N TYR A 366 1.93 2.97 3.09
CA TYR A 366 2.30 3.48 4.40
C TYR A 366 1.03 3.92 5.12
N ASN A 367 1.12 4.37 6.36
CA ASN A 367 -0.06 4.73 7.14
C ASN A 367 -0.95 5.76 6.42
N LYS A 368 -0.37 6.87 5.96
CA LYS A 368 -1.12 8.00 5.37
C LYS A 368 -0.89 8.19 3.88
N VAL A 369 0.08 7.51 3.31
CA VAL A 369 0.53 7.70 1.92
C VAL A 369 0.70 6.34 1.30
N SER A 370 0.48 6.22 -0.01
CA SER A 370 0.82 5.01 -0.74
C SER A 370 1.50 5.31 -2.07
N TYR A 371 2.25 4.35 -2.58
CA TYR A 371 2.88 4.39 -3.90
C TYR A 371 2.10 3.51 -4.86
N GLY A 372 1.66 4.12 -5.95
CA GLY A 372 0.95 3.45 -7.03
C GLY A 372 1.76 3.46 -8.33
N LEU A 373 1.75 2.34 -9.04
CA LEU A 373 2.27 2.24 -10.39
C LEU A 373 1.12 2.46 -11.37
N VAL A 374 1.25 3.41 -12.27
CA VAL A 374 0.28 3.65 -13.35
C VAL A 374 0.38 2.50 -14.34
N MET A 375 -0.64 1.63 -14.38
CA MET A 375 -0.66 0.45 -15.23
C MET A 375 -1.22 0.74 -16.61
N VAL A 376 -2.18 1.66 -16.69
CA VAL A 376 -2.81 2.11 -17.95
C VAL A 376 -3.01 3.61 -17.87
N ALA A 377 -2.57 4.33 -18.88
CA ALA A 377 -2.86 5.76 -19.10
C ALA A 377 -3.54 5.89 -20.44
N THR A 378 -4.79 6.32 -20.49
CA THR A 378 -5.55 6.57 -21.72
C THR A 378 -5.57 8.04 -22.10
N LYS A 379 -5.28 8.90 -21.14
CA LYS A 379 -5.16 10.37 -21.26
C LYS A 379 -3.98 10.85 -20.43
N GLU A 380 -3.66 12.12 -20.52
CA GLU A 380 -2.65 12.78 -19.69
C GLU A 380 -3.11 12.84 -18.23
N ILE A 381 -2.36 12.23 -17.33
CA ILE A 381 -2.62 12.24 -15.89
C ILE A 381 -1.81 13.36 -15.25
N LYS A 382 -2.38 14.04 -14.27
CA LYS A 382 -1.79 15.19 -13.58
C LYS A 382 -1.79 15.03 -12.07
N ILE A 383 -0.90 15.76 -11.43
CA ILE A 383 -0.95 15.93 -9.96
C ILE A 383 -2.29 16.59 -9.62
N LEU A 384 -2.92 16.10 -8.55
CA LEU A 384 -4.27 16.40 -8.07
C LEU A 384 -5.41 15.80 -8.91
N ASP A 385 -5.14 14.88 -9.83
CA ASP A 385 -6.18 14.01 -10.34
C ASP A 385 -6.62 13.04 -9.25
N THR A 386 -7.90 12.72 -9.29
CA THR A 386 -8.56 11.93 -8.25
C THR A 386 -8.41 10.44 -8.53
N VAL A 387 -8.19 9.66 -7.50
CA VAL A 387 -8.21 8.19 -7.56
C VAL A 387 -9.43 7.66 -6.80
N ASP A 388 -10.12 6.70 -7.41
CA ASP A 388 -11.37 6.14 -6.90
C ASP A 388 -11.42 4.64 -7.20
N ASN A 389 -12.50 3.98 -6.77
CA ASN A 389 -12.74 2.58 -7.12
C ASN A 389 -12.66 2.38 -8.64
N PRO A 390 -12.08 1.24 -9.11
CA PRO A 390 -11.78 0.99 -10.52
C PRO A 390 -13.01 0.77 -11.41
#